data_aabc4442d166ec3bac63725c05fdb448
#
_entry.id   aabc4442d166ec3bac63725c05fdb448
#
_cell.length_a   1.000
_cell.length_b   1.000
_cell.length_c   1.000
_cell.angle_alpha   90.00
_cell.angle_beta   90.00
_cell.angle_gamma   90.00
#
_symmetry.space_group_name_H-M   'P 1'
#
loop_
_entity.id
_entity.type
_entity.pdbx_description
1 polymer ?
#
loop_
_entity_poly.entity_id
_entity_poly.type
_entity_poly.pdbx_seq_one_letter_code
_entity_poly.pdbx_strand_id
1 'polypeptide(L)'
;VEKLAVKQQLYSRIEAMMAADAIVSSNTSTIPLSALTANASAGFRKRFLITHFFNPPRHMRLLEIVSGPQTDAEAVAAISHFADVSLGKSIVTCKDRPGFIANRLGCFWLQAAIAEAITQGITVEEADAVMARPFGIPKTGVFALADLIGIDLLPHVNASLAAALEPQDLFHTVNVPLPLV
;
A
#
# COMPACT_ATOMS: atom_id res chain seq x y z
N VAL A 1 7.17 9.26 -6.34
CA VAL A 1 7.21 10.45 -5.47
C VAL A 1 5.97 10.47 -4.58
N GLU A 2 6.15 10.34 -3.24
CA GLU A 2 5.06 10.40 -2.25
C GLU A 2 4.98 11.81 -1.62
N LYS A 3 4.73 12.84 -2.47
CA LYS A 3 4.54 14.22 -2.04
C LYS A 3 3.21 14.74 -2.61
N LEU A 4 2.25 15.02 -1.74
CA LEU A 4 0.87 15.42 -2.10
C LEU A 4 0.85 16.60 -3.08
N ALA A 5 1.56 17.68 -2.76
CA ALA A 5 1.55 18.88 -3.60
C ALA A 5 2.07 18.62 -5.03
N VAL A 6 3.12 17.78 -5.16
CA VAL A 6 3.67 17.41 -6.48
C VAL A 6 2.66 16.59 -7.28
N LYS A 7 1.97 15.64 -6.63
CA LYS A 7 0.93 14.84 -7.29
C LYS A 7 -0.26 15.72 -7.71
N GLN A 8 -0.72 16.61 -6.85
CA GLN A 8 -1.83 17.52 -7.17
C GLN A 8 -1.50 18.44 -8.37
N GLN A 9 -0.28 19.00 -8.41
CA GLN A 9 0.17 19.79 -9.56
C GLN A 9 0.21 18.95 -10.85
N LEU A 10 0.70 17.73 -10.78
CA LEU A 10 0.72 16.82 -11.92
C LEU A 10 -0.70 16.52 -12.41
N TYR A 11 -1.62 16.21 -11.49
CA TYR A 11 -3.01 15.88 -11.86
C TYR A 11 -3.74 17.07 -12.47
N SER A 12 -3.54 18.29 -11.99
CA SER A 12 -4.09 19.48 -12.63
C SER A 12 -3.62 19.64 -14.09
N ARG A 13 -2.36 19.30 -14.37
CA ARG A 13 -1.83 19.33 -15.74
C ARG A 13 -2.39 18.21 -16.60
N ILE A 14 -2.53 17.00 -16.04
CA ILE A 14 -3.13 15.85 -16.74
C ILE A 14 -4.59 16.16 -17.06
N GLU A 15 -5.34 16.67 -16.10
CA GLU A 15 -6.75 17.03 -16.26
C GLU A 15 -6.99 18.00 -17.42
N ALA A 16 -6.10 18.97 -17.60
CA ALA A 16 -6.20 19.95 -18.68
C ALA A 16 -5.94 19.35 -20.09
N MET A 17 -5.37 18.16 -20.17
CA MET A 17 -4.93 17.54 -21.43
C MET A 17 -5.57 16.18 -21.70
N MET A 18 -6.20 15.55 -20.72
CA MET A 18 -6.75 14.20 -20.86
C MET A 18 -7.99 14.18 -21.74
N ALA A 19 -8.19 13.09 -22.48
CA ALA A 19 -9.44 12.83 -23.15
C ALA A 19 -10.58 12.61 -22.14
N ALA A 20 -11.81 12.90 -22.53
CA ALA A 20 -12.97 12.85 -21.62
C ALA A 20 -13.24 11.43 -21.06
N ASP A 21 -12.87 10.40 -21.81
CA ASP A 21 -13.01 8.98 -21.45
C ASP A 21 -11.75 8.37 -20.82
N ALA A 22 -10.64 9.12 -20.76
CA ALA A 22 -9.39 8.62 -20.17
C ALA A 22 -9.54 8.36 -18.68
N ILE A 23 -8.93 7.29 -18.20
CA ILE A 23 -8.85 6.95 -16.79
C ILE A 23 -7.45 7.26 -16.28
N VAL A 24 -7.38 7.95 -15.15
CA VAL A 24 -6.12 8.28 -14.48
C VAL A 24 -6.02 7.48 -13.20
N SER A 25 -4.88 6.85 -12.96
CA SER A 25 -4.64 6.17 -11.70
C SER A 25 -3.34 6.60 -11.04
N SER A 26 -3.32 6.53 -9.71
CA SER A 26 -2.14 6.77 -8.89
C SER A 26 -1.61 5.48 -8.29
N ASN A 27 -0.30 5.26 -8.33
CA ASN A 27 0.35 4.17 -7.60
C ASN A 27 0.88 4.67 -6.23
N THR A 28 0.08 5.45 -5.52
CA THR A 28 0.42 5.88 -4.15
C THR A 28 0.24 4.73 -3.17
N SER A 29 1.09 4.69 -2.14
CA SER A 29 0.97 3.69 -1.06
C SER A 29 0.35 4.26 0.21
N THR A 30 0.38 5.60 0.38
CA THR A 30 0.04 6.24 1.66
C THR A 30 -0.89 7.44 1.55
N ILE A 31 -0.92 8.13 0.40
CA ILE A 31 -1.72 9.35 0.26
C ILE A 31 -3.17 8.98 -0.07
N PRO A 32 -4.16 9.41 0.74
CA PRO A 32 -5.56 9.12 0.48
C PRO A 32 -6.03 9.68 -0.87
N LEU A 33 -6.93 8.96 -1.54
CA LEU A 33 -7.52 9.36 -2.81
C LEU A 33 -8.23 10.72 -2.69
N SER A 34 -8.95 10.93 -1.59
CA SER A 34 -9.63 12.19 -1.29
C SER A 34 -8.68 13.38 -1.25
N ALA A 35 -7.50 13.22 -0.66
CA ALA A 35 -6.47 14.26 -0.64
C ALA A 35 -5.87 14.49 -2.03
N LEU A 36 -5.59 13.44 -2.80
CA LEU A 36 -5.05 13.55 -4.15
C LEU A 36 -5.95 14.34 -5.09
N THR A 37 -7.27 14.20 -4.94
CA THR A 37 -8.28 14.79 -5.82
C THR A 37 -8.99 16.00 -5.23
N ALA A 38 -8.52 16.55 -4.10
CA ALA A 38 -9.19 17.64 -3.38
C ALA A 38 -9.46 18.86 -4.26
N ASN A 39 -8.54 19.21 -5.16
CA ASN A 39 -8.61 20.36 -6.05
C ASN A 39 -9.05 20.02 -7.48
N ALA A 40 -9.36 18.75 -7.77
CA ALA A 40 -9.73 18.30 -9.10
C ALA A 40 -11.22 18.55 -9.40
N SER A 41 -11.59 18.65 -10.68
CA SER A 41 -13.00 18.76 -11.09
C SER A 41 -13.80 17.49 -10.79
N ALA A 42 -15.11 17.60 -10.82
CA ALA A 42 -16.00 16.44 -10.73
C ALA A 42 -15.77 15.44 -11.87
N GLY A 43 -15.46 15.93 -13.09
CA GLY A 43 -15.14 15.08 -14.24
C GLY A 43 -13.89 14.24 -14.00
N PHE A 44 -12.82 14.85 -13.50
CA PHE A 44 -11.59 14.14 -13.16
C PHE A 44 -11.81 13.10 -12.05
N ARG A 45 -12.51 13.47 -10.96
CA ARG A 45 -12.79 12.55 -9.84
C ARG A 45 -13.54 11.30 -10.26
N LYS A 46 -14.46 11.42 -11.23
CA LYS A 46 -15.18 10.28 -11.80
C LYS A 46 -14.26 9.27 -12.49
N ARG A 47 -13.17 9.75 -13.07
CA ARG A 47 -12.22 8.95 -13.86
C ARG A 47 -10.90 8.69 -13.13
N PHE A 48 -10.82 9.00 -11.83
CA PHE A 48 -9.62 8.80 -11.02
C PHE A 48 -9.80 7.70 -9.98
N LEU A 49 -8.77 6.87 -9.84
CA LEU A 49 -8.69 5.80 -8.83
C LEU A 49 -7.23 5.55 -8.43
N ILE A 50 -7.01 4.70 -7.44
CA ILE A 50 -5.66 4.24 -7.10
C ILE A 50 -5.50 2.80 -7.58
N THR A 51 -4.37 2.52 -8.24
CA THR A 51 -3.90 1.17 -8.56
C THR A 51 -2.58 0.94 -7.84
N HIS A 52 -2.64 0.26 -6.70
CA HIS A 52 -1.46 0.03 -5.87
C HIS A 52 -0.81 -1.30 -6.22
N PHE A 53 0.29 -1.21 -6.96
CA PHE A 53 1.13 -2.36 -7.34
C PHE A 53 2.15 -2.64 -6.25
N PHE A 54 2.53 -3.91 -6.11
CA PHE A 54 3.57 -4.36 -5.20
C PHE A 54 4.87 -4.65 -5.94
N ASN A 55 5.99 -4.30 -5.33
CA ASN A 55 7.31 -4.52 -5.90
C ASN A 55 7.79 -5.97 -5.71
N PRO A 56 8.38 -6.58 -6.72
CA PRO A 56 8.51 -6.09 -8.10
C PRO A 56 7.20 -6.34 -8.89
N PRO A 57 6.63 -5.31 -9.54
CA PRO A 57 5.27 -5.38 -10.13
C PRO A 57 5.14 -6.43 -11.23
N ARG A 58 6.23 -6.80 -11.88
CA ARG A 58 6.23 -7.86 -12.89
C ARG A 58 5.92 -9.24 -12.31
N HIS A 59 6.31 -9.50 -11.06
CA HIS A 59 6.18 -10.81 -10.42
C HIS A 59 5.05 -10.88 -9.41
N MET A 60 4.80 -9.77 -8.73
CA MET A 60 3.73 -9.68 -7.74
C MET A 60 2.36 -9.62 -8.42
N ARG A 61 1.52 -10.61 -8.12
CA ARG A 61 0.18 -10.69 -8.73
C ARG A 61 -0.83 -9.76 -8.07
N LEU A 62 -0.66 -9.46 -6.79
CA LEU A 62 -1.58 -8.60 -6.06
C LEU A 62 -1.61 -7.19 -6.64
N LEU A 63 -2.82 -6.69 -6.85
CA LEU A 63 -3.11 -5.30 -7.19
C LEU A 63 -4.28 -4.82 -6.33
N GLU A 64 -4.05 -3.81 -5.53
CA GLU A 64 -5.11 -3.13 -4.80
C GLU A 64 -5.71 -2.01 -5.65
N ILE A 65 -7.03 -1.99 -5.76
CA ILE A 65 -7.78 -0.92 -6.42
C ILE A 65 -8.57 -0.16 -5.35
N VAL A 66 -8.33 1.16 -5.26
CA VAL A 66 -9.06 2.05 -4.36
C VAL A 66 -9.84 3.05 -5.18
N SER A 67 -11.14 3.08 -4.98
CA SER A 67 -12.05 4.05 -5.58
C SER A 67 -12.63 4.99 -4.54
N GLY A 68 -12.90 6.21 -4.95
CA GLY A 68 -13.60 7.21 -4.12
C GLY A 68 -15.11 7.16 -4.34
N PRO A 69 -15.88 7.90 -3.52
CA PRO A 69 -17.34 7.95 -3.65
C PRO A 69 -17.83 8.57 -4.96
N GLN A 70 -16.97 9.30 -5.67
CA GLN A 70 -17.26 9.92 -6.95
C GLN A 70 -16.68 9.17 -8.15
N THR A 71 -15.90 8.12 -7.93
CA THR A 71 -15.30 7.31 -9.01
C THR A 71 -16.41 6.49 -9.70
N ASP A 72 -16.52 6.62 -11.01
CA ASP A 72 -17.49 5.87 -11.79
C ASP A 72 -17.22 4.37 -11.75
N ALA A 73 -18.26 3.57 -11.56
CA ALA A 73 -18.16 2.11 -11.53
C ALA A 73 -17.59 1.54 -12.84
N GLU A 74 -17.89 2.17 -13.97
CA GLU A 74 -17.34 1.81 -15.28
C GLU A 74 -15.82 1.98 -15.35
N ALA A 75 -15.27 3.06 -14.75
CA ALA A 75 -13.83 3.26 -14.69
C ALA A 75 -13.15 2.17 -13.84
N VAL A 76 -13.74 1.82 -12.70
CA VAL A 76 -13.26 0.72 -11.85
C VAL A 76 -13.30 -0.61 -12.60
N ALA A 77 -14.41 -0.91 -13.27
CA ALA A 77 -14.59 -2.14 -14.04
C ALA A 77 -13.57 -2.25 -15.20
N ALA A 78 -13.37 -1.16 -15.94
CA ALA A 78 -12.44 -1.13 -17.06
C ALA A 78 -10.99 -1.38 -16.61
N ILE A 79 -10.53 -0.72 -15.54
CA ILE A 79 -9.18 -0.93 -14.99
C ILE A 79 -9.05 -2.33 -14.39
N SER A 80 -10.07 -2.83 -13.70
CA SER A 80 -10.06 -4.17 -13.15
C SER A 80 -9.93 -5.22 -14.26
N HIS A 81 -10.74 -5.10 -15.30
CA HIS A 81 -10.67 -6.01 -16.45
C HIS A 81 -9.29 -5.97 -17.15
N PHE A 82 -8.79 -4.77 -17.41
CA PHE A 82 -7.45 -4.60 -17.99
C PHE A 82 -6.36 -5.23 -17.12
N ALA A 83 -6.40 -4.98 -15.83
CA ALA A 83 -5.39 -5.51 -14.91
C ALA A 83 -5.44 -7.03 -14.77
N ASP A 84 -6.63 -7.62 -14.72
CA ASP A 84 -6.81 -9.07 -14.67
C ASP A 84 -6.39 -9.74 -15.99
N VAL A 85 -7.01 -9.34 -17.09
CA VAL A 85 -6.86 -10.03 -18.39
C VAL A 85 -5.51 -9.72 -19.06
N SER A 86 -5.10 -8.44 -19.08
CA SER A 86 -3.91 -8.02 -19.82
C SER A 86 -2.63 -8.08 -18.99
N LEU A 87 -2.73 -7.84 -17.67
CA LEU A 87 -1.57 -7.82 -16.77
C LEU A 87 -1.47 -9.07 -15.88
N GLY A 88 -2.48 -9.94 -15.86
CA GLY A 88 -2.50 -11.16 -15.04
C GLY A 88 -2.49 -10.87 -13.53
N LYS A 89 -3.12 -9.78 -13.11
CA LYS A 89 -3.19 -9.37 -11.70
C LYS A 89 -4.37 -10.02 -10.98
N SER A 90 -4.16 -10.29 -9.70
CA SER A 90 -5.23 -10.65 -8.77
C SER A 90 -5.68 -9.39 -8.05
N ILE A 91 -6.93 -8.97 -8.29
CA ILE A 91 -7.44 -7.67 -7.86
C ILE A 91 -8.12 -7.78 -6.51
N VAL A 92 -7.78 -6.84 -5.63
CA VAL A 92 -8.46 -6.64 -4.34
C VAL A 92 -8.98 -5.21 -4.29
N THR A 93 -10.29 -5.06 -4.12
CA THR A 93 -10.89 -3.73 -3.94
C THR A 93 -10.74 -3.30 -2.49
N CYS A 94 -10.16 -2.11 -2.29
CA CYS A 94 -9.88 -1.55 -0.98
C CYS A 94 -10.67 -0.27 -0.74
N LYS A 95 -10.95 0.02 0.52
CA LYS A 95 -11.44 1.33 0.96
C LYS A 95 -10.27 2.32 0.96
N ASP A 96 -10.58 3.62 0.78
CA ASP A 96 -9.61 4.72 0.94
C ASP A 96 -9.27 4.90 2.44
N ARG A 97 -8.37 4.05 2.92
CA ARG A 97 -7.88 4.03 4.30
C ARG A 97 -6.36 3.96 4.33
N PRO A 98 -5.70 4.48 5.37
CA PRO A 98 -4.24 4.46 5.49
C PRO A 98 -3.67 3.04 5.34
N GLY A 99 -2.70 2.87 4.43
CA GLY A 99 -2.04 1.60 4.15
C GLY A 99 -2.91 0.56 3.42
N PHE A 100 -4.11 0.92 2.98
CA PHE A 100 -5.11 0.08 2.34
C PHE A 100 -5.33 -1.25 3.10
N ILE A 101 -5.13 -2.41 2.48
CA ILE A 101 -5.22 -3.72 3.14
C ILE A 101 -3.82 -4.31 3.34
N ALA A 102 -3.05 -4.44 2.27
CA ALA A 102 -1.83 -5.24 2.32
C ALA A 102 -0.69 -4.56 3.10
N ASN A 103 -0.48 -3.26 2.91
CA ASN A 103 0.53 -2.55 3.72
C ASN A 103 0.13 -2.51 5.19
N ARG A 104 -1.16 -2.32 5.48
CA ARG A 104 -1.63 -2.32 6.86
C ARG A 104 -1.43 -3.66 7.56
N LEU A 105 -1.81 -4.75 6.92
CA LEU A 105 -1.61 -6.11 7.44
C LEU A 105 -0.13 -6.48 7.46
N GLY A 106 0.62 -6.13 6.42
CA GLY A 106 2.04 -6.43 6.31
C GLY A 106 2.87 -5.72 7.37
N CYS A 107 2.66 -4.42 7.59
CA CYS A 107 3.35 -3.67 8.64
C CYS A 107 2.99 -4.19 10.05
N PHE A 108 1.70 -4.49 10.28
CA PHE A 108 1.28 -5.09 11.56
C PHE A 108 1.99 -6.43 11.80
N TRP A 109 1.96 -7.32 10.81
CA TRP A 109 2.59 -8.62 10.89
C TRP A 109 4.10 -8.55 11.11
N LEU A 110 4.81 -7.70 10.35
CA LEU A 110 6.24 -7.48 10.50
C LEU A 110 6.58 -6.99 11.91
N GLN A 111 5.90 -5.96 12.39
CA GLN A 111 6.15 -5.40 13.71
C GLN A 111 5.88 -6.39 14.83
N ALA A 112 4.75 -7.10 14.77
CA ALA A 112 4.40 -8.12 15.76
C ALA A 112 5.43 -9.24 15.80
N ALA A 113 5.81 -9.77 14.63
CA ALA A 113 6.73 -10.88 14.55
C ALA A 113 8.16 -10.51 14.98
N ILE A 114 8.65 -9.32 14.62
CA ILE A 114 9.97 -8.84 15.05
C ILE A 114 9.98 -8.58 16.56
N ALA A 115 8.94 -7.89 17.08
CA ALA A 115 8.84 -7.62 18.52
C ALA A 115 8.81 -8.92 19.33
N GLU A 116 8.07 -9.93 18.87
CA GLU A 116 7.99 -11.24 19.54
C GLU A 116 9.32 -11.98 19.45
N ALA A 117 10.00 -11.98 18.31
CA ALA A 117 11.32 -12.58 18.16
C ALA A 117 12.34 -12.00 19.14
N ILE A 118 12.35 -10.69 19.31
CA ILE A 118 13.21 -9.99 20.27
C ILE A 118 12.84 -10.39 21.70
N THR A 119 11.55 -10.40 22.02
CA THR A 119 11.06 -10.70 23.37
C THR A 119 11.40 -12.14 23.79
N GLN A 120 11.32 -13.08 22.85
CA GLN A 120 11.64 -14.50 23.09
C GLN A 120 13.14 -14.79 22.97
N GLY A 121 13.95 -13.85 22.54
CA GLY A 121 15.40 -14.04 22.39
C GLY A 121 15.77 -15.02 21.30
N ILE A 122 14.92 -15.23 20.28
CA ILE A 122 15.22 -16.09 19.14
C ILE A 122 16.07 -15.35 18.11
N THR A 123 16.92 -16.08 17.40
CA THR A 123 17.81 -15.50 16.40
C THR A 123 17.03 -15.07 15.14
N VAL A 124 17.67 -14.23 14.33
CA VAL A 124 17.11 -13.79 13.03
C VAL A 124 16.83 -14.99 12.13
N GLU A 125 17.76 -15.95 12.08
CA GLU A 125 17.66 -17.16 11.25
C GLU A 125 16.52 -18.08 11.72
N GLU A 126 16.35 -18.23 13.02
CA GLU A 126 15.27 -19.03 13.60
C GLU A 126 13.91 -18.38 13.33
N ALA A 127 13.80 -17.06 13.54
CA ALA A 127 12.59 -16.31 13.26
C ALA A 127 12.21 -16.39 11.78
N ASP A 128 13.15 -16.21 10.88
CA ASP A 128 12.93 -16.30 9.44
C ASP A 128 12.55 -17.73 9.01
N ALA A 129 13.16 -18.75 9.60
CA ALA A 129 12.80 -20.14 9.31
C ALA A 129 11.36 -20.48 9.71
N VAL A 130 10.92 -20.00 10.87
CA VAL A 130 9.56 -20.22 11.39
C VAL A 130 8.54 -19.40 10.59
N MET A 131 8.83 -18.13 10.35
CA MET A 131 7.88 -17.17 9.75
C MET A 131 7.90 -17.17 8.21
N ALA A 132 8.51 -18.16 7.58
CA ALA A 132 8.51 -18.33 6.13
C ALA A 132 7.54 -19.44 5.69
N ARG A 133 8.07 -20.56 5.24
CA ARG A 133 7.29 -21.66 4.66
C ARG A 133 6.21 -22.24 5.58
N PRO A 134 6.44 -22.43 6.89
CA PRO A 134 5.40 -22.97 7.77
C PRO A 134 4.12 -22.12 7.81
N PHE A 135 4.25 -20.81 7.61
CA PHE A 135 3.12 -19.89 7.54
C PHE A 135 2.59 -19.66 6.12
N GLY A 136 3.08 -20.40 5.12
CA GLY A 136 2.67 -20.22 3.73
C GLY A 136 3.20 -18.94 3.08
N ILE A 137 4.17 -18.29 3.71
CA ILE A 137 4.81 -17.08 3.21
C ILE A 137 5.99 -17.48 2.31
N PRO A 138 6.16 -16.86 1.13
CA PRO A 138 7.26 -17.24 0.24
C PRO A 138 8.61 -16.90 0.85
N LYS A 139 9.56 -17.78 0.70
CA LYS A 139 11.01 -17.78 0.87
C LYS A 139 11.69 -16.80 1.84
N THR A 140 11.26 -15.56 1.92
CA THR A 140 11.78 -14.58 2.87
C THR A 140 11.01 -14.74 4.18
N GLY A 141 11.70 -14.82 5.28
CA GLY A 141 11.09 -14.64 6.60
C GLY A 141 10.83 -13.16 6.90
N VAL A 142 10.68 -12.87 8.16
CA VAL A 142 10.35 -11.50 8.65
C VAL A 142 11.53 -10.55 8.48
N PHE A 143 12.71 -10.97 8.93
CA PHE A 143 13.90 -10.09 8.92
C PHE A 143 14.47 -9.94 7.51
N ALA A 144 14.53 -11.01 6.72
CA ALA A 144 14.95 -10.91 5.32
C ALA A 144 13.96 -10.07 4.48
N LEU A 145 12.66 -10.05 4.83
CA LEU A 145 11.70 -9.16 4.20
C LEU A 145 11.91 -7.71 4.64
N ALA A 146 12.20 -7.47 5.91
CA ALA A 146 12.51 -6.15 6.43
C ALA A 146 13.76 -5.55 5.75
N ASP A 147 14.80 -6.36 5.55
CA ASP A 147 16.00 -5.98 4.82
C ASP A 147 15.71 -5.66 3.34
N LEU A 148 14.90 -6.48 2.69
CA LEU A 148 14.48 -6.27 1.29
C LEU A 148 13.66 -4.98 1.10
N ILE A 149 12.82 -4.62 2.07
CA ILE A 149 12.06 -3.37 2.06
C ILE A 149 12.98 -2.17 2.31
N GLY A 150 13.97 -2.35 3.15
CA GLY A 150 14.89 -1.34 3.65
C GLY A 150 14.66 -1.04 5.13
N ILE A 151 15.61 -1.41 5.96
CA ILE A 151 15.56 -1.24 7.43
C ILE A 151 15.39 0.24 7.80
N ASP A 152 16.00 1.14 7.04
CA ASP A 152 15.88 2.59 7.18
C ASP A 152 14.51 3.12 6.78
N LEU A 153 13.82 2.45 5.87
CA LEU A 153 12.49 2.87 5.39
C LEU A 153 11.36 2.45 6.33
N LEU A 154 11.46 1.27 6.95
CA LEU A 154 10.41 0.70 7.80
C LEU A 154 9.96 1.63 8.94
N PRO A 155 10.86 2.29 9.71
CA PRO A 155 10.45 3.22 10.75
C PRO A 155 9.63 4.39 10.22
N HIS A 156 9.97 4.91 9.04
CA HIS A 156 9.22 6.00 8.40
C HIS A 156 7.84 5.57 7.95
N VAL A 157 7.73 4.37 7.37
CA VAL A 157 6.43 3.78 6.97
C VAL A 157 5.56 3.56 8.19
N ASN A 158 6.10 2.97 9.25
CA ASN A 158 5.38 2.69 10.48
C ASN A 158 4.93 3.96 11.18
N ALA A 159 5.79 4.97 11.28
CA ALA A 159 5.43 6.27 11.86
C ALA A 159 4.32 6.96 11.06
N SER A 160 4.41 6.93 9.72
CA SER A 160 3.39 7.50 8.85
C SER A 160 2.04 6.78 9.01
N LEU A 161 2.07 5.46 9.09
CA LEU A 161 0.87 4.65 9.30
C LEU A 161 0.26 4.91 10.68
N ALA A 162 1.06 4.91 11.74
CA ALA A 162 0.62 5.19 13.11
C ALA A 162 -0.02 6.58 13.24
N ALA A 163 0.58 7.60 12.60
CA ALA A 163 0.04 8.95 12.61
C ALA A 163 -1.30 9.10 11.88
N ALA A 164 -1.60 8.21 10.94
CA ALA A 164 -2.81 8.25 10.13
C ALA A 164 -3.94 7.34 10.65
N LEU A 165 -3.64 6.45 11.60
CA LEU A 165 -4.62 5.51 12.18
C LEU A 165 -5.26 6.08 13.44
N GLU A 166 -6.50 5.64 13.72
CA GLU A 166 -7.21 6.01 14.92
C GLU A 166 -6.47 5.52 16.18
N PRO A 167 -6.53 6.26 17.31
CA PRO A 167 -5.75 5.92 18.52
C PRO A 167 -6.02 4.52 19.10
N GLN A 168 -7.21 3.97 18.85
CA GLN A 168 -7.61 2.64 19.31
C GLN A 168 -7.25 1.51 18.31
N ASP A 169 -6.58 1.84 17.21
CA ASP A 169 -6.19 0.83 16.24
C ASP A 169 -5.14 -0.12 16.82
N LEU A 170 -5.32 -1.41 16.57
CA LEU A 170 -4.42 -2.46 17.08
C LEU A 170 -2.97 -2.31 16.56
N PHE A 171 -2.75 -1.58 15.48
CA PHE A 171 -1.39 -1.30 15.01
C PHE A 171 -0.54 -0.61 16.08
N HIS A 172 -1.14 0.24 16.92
CA HIS A 172 -0.42 0.93 18.00
C HIS A 172 0.11 -0.03 19.07
N THR A 173 -0.49 -1.20 19.25
CA THR A 173 -0.03 -2.19 20.23
C THR A 173 1.26 -2.89 19.81
N VAL A 174 1.54 -2.98 18.51
CA VAL A 174 2.73 -3.64 17.96
C VAL A 174 3.77 -2.66 17.42
N ASN A 175 3.38 -1.39 17.20
CA ASN A 175 4.28 -0.35 16.71
C ASN A 175 5.16 0.20 17.83
N VAL A 176 6.08 -0.64 18.30
CA VAL A 176 7.08 -0.26 19.30
C VAL A 176 8.41 0.06 18.63
N PRO A 177 9.24 0.95 19.23
CA PRO A 177 10.60 1.16 18.78
C PRO A 177 11.36 -0.16 18.82
N LEU A 178 11.83 -0.62 17.68
CA LEU A 178 12.60 -1.86 17.59
C LEU A 178 14.07 -1.51 17.67
N PRO A 179 14.85 -2.15 18.56
CA PRO A 179 16.30 -1.99 18.61
C PRO A 179 16.90 -2.78 17.43
N LEU A 180 16.76 -2.23 16.22
CA LEU A 180 17.29 -2.83 14.99
C LEU A 180 18.73 -2.39 14.69
N VAL A 181 19.47 -1.96 15.68
CA VAL A 181 20.93 -1.71 15.57
C VAL A 181 21.60 -2.07 16.87
#